data_6ea11082d60fa101ed29d61e7446e65f
#
_entry.id   6ea11082d60fa101ed29d61e7446e65f
#
_cell.length_a   1.000
_cell.length_b   1.000
_cell.length_c   1.000
_cell.angle_alpha   90.00
_cell.angle_beta   90.00
_cell.angle_gamma   90.00
#
_symmetry.space_group_name_H-M   'P 1'
#
loop_
_entity.id
_entity.type
_entity.pdbx_description
1 polymer ?
#
loop_
_entity_poly.entity_id
_entity_poly.type
_entity_poly.pdbx_seq_one_letter_code
_entity_poly.pdbx_strand_id
1 'polypeptide(L)'
;MIHGNFLPVWGCVMSNNHIPPLPYDASALPRERVRHYIPVTDQEVRGMCAAVGAAGLDDLFDHIPPDCRIVPPLALPEELPYDALYEHMVAQSGKNRLPGVSFVGDALPHYAVHDLVPFVAGLRELLTAYTPYQPERSQGTLMTQWLYQSCLVALTEFEAINASQYDRATALVEALHTAARLSRHKRTHFLLAGSLFPQDVEVVQTLLQDTLLTFDVVPIDAANGTVALAALEAQAAACGDRLAGIVFPQVGSLGCLEDVDRLTDLAHAQGAKAVVVIDPMLLATGGLKPPGRFGREGQGADLLVGEGQPLAIAPHFGGPGLGIFGVRFNRTHKQD
;
A
#
# COMPACT_ATOMS: atom_id res chain seq x y z
N MET A 1 27.41 15.01 20.92
CA MET A 1 28.63 14.23 21.13
C MET A 1 28.28 13.16 22.15
N ILE A 2 28.01 11.95 21.70
CA ILE A 2 27.90 10.77 22.56
C ILE A 2 28.78 9.72 21.89
N HIS A 3 29.98 9.56 22.42
CA HIS A 3 30.90 8.48 22.08
C HIS A 3 30.39 7.21 22.76
N GLY A 4 29.73 6.33 22.02
CA GLY A 4 29.46 4.98 22.43
C GLY A 4 30.69 4.11 22.20
N ASN A 5 31.33 3.67 23.28
CA ASN A 5 32.39 2.66 23.26
C ASN A 5 31.83 1.33 22.77
N PHE A 6 32.15 0.95 21.55
CA PHE A 6 32.02 -0.44 21.11
C PHE A 6 33.09 -1.26 21.84
N LEU A 7 32.65 -2.17 22.68
CA LEU A 7 33.52 -3.21 23.25
C LEU A 7 34.07 -4.06 22.09
N PRO A 8 35.35 -4.43 22.10
CA PRO A 8 35.91 -5.26 21.03
C PRO A 8 35.28 -6.64 21.09
N VAL A 9 34.67 -7.03 19.97
CA VAL A 9 34.25 -8.39 19.72
C VAL A 9 35.46 -9.30 19.89
N TRP A 10 35.32 -10.29 20.71
CA TRP A 10 36.31 -11.33 21.02
C TRP A 10 36.97 -11.84 19.75
N GLY A 11 38.21 -11.49 19.58
CA GLY A 11 39.08 -12.17 18.61
C GLY A 11 39.25 -13.61 19.04
N CYS A 12 38.44 -14.48 18.46
CA CYS A 12 38.72 -15.90 18.49
C CYS A 12 39.98 -16.08 17.65
N VAL A 13 41.15 -16.10 18.31
CA VAL A 13 42.37 -16.62 17.73
C VAL A 13 42.09 -18.08 17.45
N MET A 14 41.70 -18.41 16.22
CA MET A 14 41.66 -19.75 15.72
C MET A 14 43.07 -20.26 15.79
N SER A 15 43.38 -21.01 16.86
CA SER A 15 44.58 -21.85 16.89
C SER A 15 44.54 -22.69 15.61
N ASN A 16 45.69 -22.78 14.91
CA ASN A 16 45.90 -23.71 13.79
C ASN A 16 45.74 -25.17 14.28
N ASN A 17 44.57 -25.54 14.74
CA ASN A 17 44.20 -26.91 14.94
C ASN A 17 44.02 -27.49 13.54
N HIS A 18 44.92 -28.36 13.15
CA HIS A 18 44.82 -29.17 11.97
C HIS A 18 43.48 -29.92 12.03
N ILE A 19 42.47 -29.34 11.37
CA ILE A 19 41.20 -30.05 11.12
C ILE A 19 41.60 -31.18 10.15
N PRO A 20 41.50 -32.45 10.52
CA PRO A 20 41.83 -33.52 9.59
C PRO A 20 40.97 -33.34 8.34
N PRO A 21 41.54 -33.57 7.14
CA PRO A 21 40.77 -33.46 5.93
C PRO A 21 39.57 -34.42 6.02
N LEU A 22 38.45 -33.99 5.52
CA LEU A 22 37.25 -34.83 5.45
C LEU A 22 37.62 -36.13 4.73
N PRO A 23 37.08 -37.29 5.16
CA PRO A 23 37.38 -38.57 4.54
C PRO A 23 36.89 -38.68 3.08
N TYR A 24 36.35 -37.62 2.55
CA TYR A 24 35.88 -37.51 1.16
C TYR A 24 36.10 -36.05 0.68
N ASP A 25 36.19 -35.88 -0.63
CA ASP A 25 36.19 -34.55 -1.26
C ASP A 25 34.76 -34.03 -1.38
N ALA A 26 34.41 -33.05 -0.54
CA ALA A 26 33.08 -32.46 -0.56
C ALA A 26 32.79 -31.72 -1.87
N SER A 27 33.82 -31.26 -2.62
CA SER A 27 33.64 -30.60 -3.91
C SER A 27 33.32 -31.58 -5.04
N ALA A 28 33.67 -32.87 -4.86
CA ALA A 28 33.38 -33.92 -5.83
C ALA A 28 31.99 -34.55 -5.64
N LEU A 29 31.31 -34.24 -4.53
CA LEU A 29 29.94 -34.72 -4.33
C LEU A 29 28.98 -33.99 -5.27
N PRO A 30 28.07 -34.72 -5.94
CA PRO A 30 27.03 -34.08 -6.74
C PRO A 30 26.20 -33.19 -5.84
N ARG A 31 26.24 -31.89 -6.12
CA ARG A 31 25.41 -30.91 -5.42
C ARG A 31 24.03 -30.93 -6.04
N GLU A 32 23.27 -31.92 -5.72
CA GLU A 32 21.93 -32.18 -6.26
C GLU A 32 20.95 -31.03 -6.04
N ARG A 33 21.24 -30.13 -5.07
CA ARG A 33 20.36 -29.00 -4.68
C ARG A 33 20.82 -27.63 -5.15
N VAL A 34 21.90 -27.53 -5.92
CA VAL A 34 22.49 -26.25 -6.30
C VAL A 34 21.58 -25.45 -7.24
N ARG A 35 20.74 -26.14 -8.03
CA ARG A 35 19.90 -25.51 -9.05
C ARG A 35 18.39 -25.57 -8.79
N HIS A 36 17.96 -26.36 -7.82
CA HIS A 36 16.54 -26.63 -7.59
C HIS A 36 16.21 -26.51 -6.12
N TYR A 37 15.13 -25.81 -5.84
CA TYR A 37 14.58 -25.72 -4.48
C TYR A 37 14.09 -27.09 -3.99
N ILE A 38 13.53 -27.89 -4.89
CA ILE A 38 13.12 -29.28 -4.60
C ILE A 38 14.32 -30.17 -4.86
N PRO A 39 14.72 -31.03 -3.89
CA PRO A 39 15.86 -31.90 -4.01
C PRO A 39 15.52 -33.12 -4.91
N VAL A 40 15.74 -32.96 -6.19
CA VAL A 40 15.62 -34.01 -7.18
C VAL A 40 16.93 -34.19 -7.90
N THR A 41 17.24 -35.42 -8.30
CA THR A 41 18.40 -35.74 -9.14
C THR A 41 18.07 -35.55 -10.61
N ASP A 42 19.09 -35.35 -11.45
CA ASP A 42 18.90 -35.25 -12.90
C ASP A 42 18.26 -36.52 -13.48
N GLN A 43 18.51 -37.69 -12.86
CA GLN A 43 17.90 -38.96 -13.25
C GLN A 43 16.39 -38.95 -12.97
N GLU A 44 15.98 -38.46 -11.81
CA GLU A 44 14.56 -38.34 -11.45
C GLU A 44 13.86 -37.34 -12.34
N VAL A 45 14.48 -36.17 -12.65
CA VAL A 45 13.94 -35.21 -13.60
C VAL A 45 13.69 -35.84 -14.98
N ARG A 46 14.69 -36.57 -15.51
CA ARG A 46 14.52 -37.29 -16.78
C ARG A 46 13.41 -38.35 -16.71
N GLY A 47 13.34 -39.10 -15.58
CA GLY A 47 12.24 -40.04 -15.37
C GLY A 47 10.86 -39.41 -15.35
N MET A 48 10.71 -38.26 -14.70
CA MET A 48 9.47 -37.52 -14.68
C MET A 48 9.09 -36.96 -16.05
N CYS A 49 10.06 -36.39 -16.78
CA CYS A 49 9.83 -35.94 -18.15
C CYS A 49 9.37 -37.08 -19.05
N ALA A 50 10.05 -38.26 -19.00
CA ALA A 50 9.67 -39.40 -19.76
C ALA A 50 8.26 -39.92 -19.41
N ALA A 51 7.86 -39.86 -18.16
CA ALA A 51 6.52 -40.28 -17.71
C ALA A 51 5.38 -39.42 -18.31
N VAL A 52 5.67 -38.16 -18.62
CA VAL A 52 4.71 -37.24 -19.28
C VAL A 52 4.94 -37.12 -20.80
N GLY A 53 5.87 -37.92 -21.37
CA GLY A 53 6.14 -37.94 -22.79
C GLY A 53 7.04 -36.79 -23.28
N ALA A 54 7.73 -36.09 -22.39
CA ALA A 54 8.66 -35.02 -22.71
C ALA A 54 10.10 -35.53 -22.76
N ALA A 55 10.91 -35.05 -23.71
CA ALA A 55 12.34 -35.40 -23.78
C ALA A 55 13.18 -34.62 -22.75
N GLY A 56 12.71 -33.45 -22.33
CA GLY A 56 13.33 -32.59 -21.34
C GLY A 56 12.38 -31.58 -20.74
N LEU A 57 12.87 -30.75 -19.82
CA LEU A 57 12.06 -29.72 -19.19
C LEU A 57 11.56 -28.65 -20.18
N ASP A 58 12.36 -28.37 -21.21
CA ASP A 58 12.01 -27.33 -22.19
C ASP A 58 10.76 -27.72 -23.01
N ASP A 59 10.55 -29.01 -23.27
CA ASP A 59 9.37 -29.49 -24.00
C ASP A 59 8.05 -29.19 -23.27
N LEU A 60 8.11 -29.08 -21.95
CA LEU A 60 6.92 -28.73 -21.14
C LEU A 60 6.41 -27.33 -21.45
N PHE A 61 7.24 -26.49 -22.05
CA PHE A 61 6.93 -25.11 -22.38
C PHE A 61 6.66 -24.89 -23.89
N ASP A 62 6.57 -25.97 -24.70
CA ASP A 62 6.37 -25.89 -26.14
C ASP A 62 5.07 -25.18 -26.58
N HIS A 63 4.10 -25.12 -25.66
CA HIS A 63 2.86 -24.36 -25.86
C HIS A 63 3.07 -22.82 -25.83
N ILE A 64 4.24 -22.33 -25.34
CA ILE A 64 4.58 -20.91 -25.33
C ILE A 64 5.22 -20.56 -26.67
N PRO A 65 4.71 -19.54 -27.42
CA PRO A 65 5.33 -19.12 -28.68
C PRO A 65 6.82 -18.79 -28.52
N PRO A 66 7.67 -19.13 -29.50
CA PRO A 66 9.12 -18.93 -29.39
C PRO A 66 9.54 -17.46 -29.17
N ASP A 67 8.79 -16.50 -29.69
CA ASP A 67 9.02 -15.07 -29.53
C ASP A 67 8.66 -14.54 -28.13
N CYS A 68 7.91 -15.33 -27.36
CA CYS A 68 7.59 -15.06 -25.98
C CYS A 68 8.55 -15.73 -24.99
N ARG A 69 9.51 -16.55 -25.48
CA ARG A 69 10.47 -17.27 -24.64
C ARG A 69 11.78 -16.50 -24.54
N ILE A 70 12.30 -16.40 -23.32
CA ILE A 70 13.66 -15.90 -23.10
C ILE A 70 14.63 -17.06 -23.29
N VAL A 71 15.53 -16.90 -24.25
CA VAL A 71 16.59 -17.91 -24.52
C VAL A 71 17.75 -17.65 -23.55
N PRO A 72 18.11 -18.59 -22.69
CA PRO A 72 19.29 -18.50 -21.81
C PRO A 72 20.59 -18.45 -22.63
N PRO A 73 21.68 -17.86 -22.08
CA PRO A 73 21.74 -17.27 -20.72
C PRO A 73 21.15 -15.86 -20.67
N LEU A 74 20.47 -15.55 -19.58
CA LEU A 74 20.09 -14.17 -19.26
C LEU A 74 21.36 -13.33 -19.06
N ALA A 75 21.35 -12.08 -19.51
CA ALA A 75 22.44 -11.13 -19.27
C ALA A 75 22.41 -10.63 -17.81
N LEU A 76 22.54 -11.53 -16.87
CA LEU A 76 22.62 -11.24 -15.45
C LEU A 76 24.08 -11.37 -14.99
N PRO A 77 24.51 -10.56 -14.00
CA PRO A 77 25.79 -10.76 -13.36
C PRO A 77 25.85 -12.11 -12.66
N GLU A 78 27.05 -12.63 -12.47
CA GLU A 78 27.26 -13.86 -11.68
C GLU A 78 26.77 -13.66 -10.23
N GLU A 79 26.34 -14.76 -9.59
CA GLU A 79 25.96 -14.73 -8.19
C GLU A 79 27.16 -14.35 -7.31
N LEU A 80 26.89 -13.54 -6.32
CA LEU A 80 27.88 -13.15 -5.32
C LEU A 80 27.71 -13.98 -4.04
N PRO A 81 28.81 -14.41 -3.41
CA PRO A 81 28.77 -14.90 -2.04
C PRO A 81 28.14 -13.84 -1.12
N TYR A 82 27.53 -14.28 0.00
CA TYR A 82 26.82 -13.37 0.91
C TYR A 82 27.64 -12.16 1.33
N ASP A 83 28.89 -12.34 1.73
CA ASP A 83 29.74 -11.24 2.20
C ASP A 83 30.00 -10.22 1.08
N ALA A 84 30.31 -10.68 -0.13
CA ALA A 84 30.51 -9.82 -1.29
C ALA A 84 29.21 -9.09 -1.70
N LEU A 85 28.06 -9.76 -1.61
CA LEU A 85 26.75 -9.14 -1.83
C LEU A 85 26.47 -8.05 -0.79
N TYR A 86 26.74 -8.34 0.47
CA TYR A 86 26.58 -7.38 1.56
C TYR A 86 27.43 -6.13 1.34
N GLU A 87 28.74 -6.30 1.06
CA GLU A 87 29.65 -5.20 0.77
C GLU A 87 29.21 -4.40 -0.46
N HIS A 88 28.77 -5.08 -1.51
CA HIS A 88 28.21 -4.42 -2.70
C HIS A 88 27.00 -3.56 -2.35
N MET A 89 26.04 -4.08 -1.58
CA MET A 89 24.83 -3.35 -1.19
C MET A 89 25.15 -2.17 -0.26
N VAL A 90 26.10 -2.32 0.66
CA VAL A 90 26.58 -1.22 1.50
C VAL A 90 27.22 -0.11 0.64
N ALA A 91 28.05 -0.50 -0.34
CA ALA A 91 28.66 0.47 -1.26
C ALA A 91 27.60 1.19 -2.13
N GLN A 92 26.55 0.50 -2.58
CA GLN A 92 25.43 1.13 -3.30
C GLN A 92 24.65 2.08 -2.40
N SER A 93 24.33 1.65 -1.18
CA SER A 93 23.65 2.49 -0.18
C SER A 93 24.44 3.76 0.13
N GLY A 94 25.77 3.67 0.21
CA GLY A 94 26.66 4.81 0.44
C GLY A 94 26.68 5.86 -0.68
N LYS A 95 26.13 5.57 -1.86
CA LYS A 95 25.96 6.53 -2.95
C LYS A 95 24.78 7.48 -2.74
N ASN A 96 23.84 7.11 -1.85
CA ASN A 96 22.72 7.98 -1.52
C ASN A 96 23.21 9.20 -0.74
N ARG A 97 22.75 10.36 -1.17
CA ARG A 97 23.01 11.62 -0.48
C ARG A 97 21.71 12.10 0.13
N LEU A 98 21.69 12.21 1.45
CA LEU A 98 20.57 12.81 2.16
C LEU A 98 20.73 14.33 2.12
N PRO A 99 19.85 15.09 1.47
CA PRO A 99 19.90 16.55 1.52
C PRO A 99 19.53 17.01 2.94
N GLY A 100 20.10 18.14 3.38
CA GLY A 100 19.73 18.75 4.66
C GLY A 100 18.26 19.20 4.69
N VAL A 101 17.74 19.61 3.51
CA VAL A 101 16.34 19.99 3.29
C VAL A 101 15.89 19.35 1.98
N SER A 102 14.74 18.69 2.00
CA SER A 102 14.12 18.12 0.80
C SER A 102 12.87 18.93 0.44
N PHE A 103 12.77 19.33 -0.83
CA PHE A 103 11.58 19.95 -1.42
C PHE A 103 10.81 18.95 -2.30
N VAL A 104 11.15 17.67 -2.24
CA VAL A 104 10.35 16.62 -2.85
C VAL A 104 9.09 16.49 -2.00
N GLY A 105 7.98 17.00 -2.51
CA GLY A 105 6.67 16.91 -1.88
C GLY A 105 5.89 15.71 -2.39
N ASP A 106 4.61 15.93 -2.62
CA ASP A 106 3.77 15.07 -3.42
C ASP A 106 3.67 13.63 -2.88
N ALA A 107 2.96 13.50 -1.79
CA ALA A 107 2.66 12.23 -1.13
C ALA A 107 3.85 11.50 -0.48
N LEU A 108 4.97 12.19 -0.24
CA LEU A 108 6.06 11.67 0.59
C LEU A 108 6.10 12.41 1.94
N PRO A 109 5.14 12.21 2.82
CA PRO A 109 5.12 12.85 4.12
C PRO A 109 6.31 12.41 4.97
N HIS A 110 6.95 13.35 5.62
CA HIS A 110 8.12 13.13 6.46
C HIS A 110 7.70 13.03 7.92
N TYR A 111 7.12 11.90 8.30
CA TYR A 111 6.75 11.63 9.69
C TYR A 111 7.84 10.86 10.42
N ALA A 112 8.09 11.25 11.68
CA ALA A 112 8.93 10.47 12.57
C ALA A 112 8.13 9.30 13.15
N VAL A 113 8.62 8.09 12.94
CA VAL A 113 8.07 6.89 13.57
C VAL A 113 8.85 6.64 14.85
N HIS A 114 8.15 6.50 15.98
CA HIS A 114 8.78 6.28 17.28
C HIS A 114 9.44 4.90 17.33
N ASP A 115 10.63 4.79 17.93
CA ASP A 115 11.42 3.55 18.02
C ASP A 115 10.68 2.40 18.73
N LEU A 116 9.71 2.71 19.57
CA LEU A 116 8.87 1.72 20.24
C LEU A 116 7.96 0.95 19.27
N VAL A 117 7.58 1.56 18.13
CA VAL A 117 6.63 0.97 17.18
C VAL A 117 7.12 -0.36 16.61
N PRO A 118 8.33 -0.48 16.03
CA PRO A 118 8.81 -1.76 15.53
C PRO A 118 9.00 -2.79 16.65
N PHE A 119 9.35 -2.36 17.88
CA PHE A 119 9.44 -3.26 19.02
C PHE A 119 8.07 -3.88 19.35
N VAL A 120 7.02 -3.04 19.50
CA VAL A 120 5.67 -3.51 19.80
C VAL A 120 5.11 -4.35 18.65
N ALA A 121 5.31 -3.93 17.40
CA ALA A 121 4.87 -4.69 16.23
C ALA A 121 5.52 -6.07 16.12
N GLY A 122 6.70 -6.27 16.70
CA GLY A 122 7.42 -7.53 16.73
C GLY A 122 7.02 -8.47 17.88
N LEU A 123 6.11 -8.07 18.77
CA LEU A 123 5.68 -8.91 19.90
C LEU A 123 4.90 -10.13 19.40
N ARG A 124 5.30 -11.31 19.85
CA ARG A 124 4.69 -12.59 19.43
C ARG A 124 3.22 -12.70 19.81
N GLU A 125 2.81 -12.04 20.88
CA GLU A 125 1.44 -11.98 21.37
C GLU A 125 0.49 -11.28 20.38
N LEU A 126 1.02 -10.39 19.56
CA LEU A 126 0.27 -9.67 18.52
C LEU A 126 0.37 -10.37 17.14
N LEU A 127 1.47 -11.10 16.90
CA LEU A 127 1.74 -11.83 15.65
C LEU A 127 1.34 -13.29 15.78
N THR A 128 0.04 -13.57 15.89
CA THR A 128 -0.43 -14.92 16.22
C THR A 128 -0.71 -15.79 15.00
N ALA A 129 -1.11 -15.20 13.88
CA ALA A 129 -1.39 -15.93 12.65
C ALA A 129 -1.15 -15.05 11.41
N TYR A 130 -0.75 -15.70 10.30
CA TYR A 130 -0.60 -15.02 9.01
C TYR A 130 -1.94 -14.46 8.50
N THR A 131 -2.98 -15.26 8.57
CA THR A 131 -4.34 -14.86 8.24
C THR A 131 -5.30 -15.41 9.31
N PRO A 132 -6.23 -14.61 9.83
CA PRO A 132 -7.07 -14.99 10.96
C PRO A 132 -8.25 -15.89 10.55
N TYR A 133 -8.01 -17.01 9.88
CA TYR A 133 -9.04 -17.96 9.50
C TYR A 133 -9.67 -18.67 10.69
N GLN A 134 -8.85 -18.97 11.71
CA GLN A 134 -9.30 -19.62 12.94
C GLN A 134 -9.26 -18.60 14.07
N PRO A 135 -10.40 -18.04 14.49
CA PRO A 135 -10.45 -17.00 15.53
C PRO A 135 -9.80 -17.42 16.83
N GLU A 136 -9.95 -18.70 17.22
CA GLU A 136 -9.38 -19.25 18.45
C GLU A 136 -7.83 -19.25 18.48
N ARG A 137 -7.18 -19.24 17.31
CA ARG A 137 -5.73 -19.16 17.14
C ARG A 137 -5.21 -17.78 16.75
N SER A 138 -6.10 -16.89 16.39
CA SER A 138 -5.78 -15.58 15.81
C SER A 138 -6.08 -14.41 16.75
N GLN A 139 -6.12 -14.67 18.06
CA GLN A 139 -6.59 -13.71 19.07
C GLN A 139 -5.78 -12.40 19.04
N GLY A 140 -4.45 -12.47 18.97
CA GLY A 140 -3.60 -11.28 18.90
C GLY A 140 -3.82 -10.48 17.63
N THR A 141 -3.83 -11.12 16.47
CA THR A 141 -4.09 -10.48 15.17
C THR A 141 -5.47 -9.81 15.16
N LEU A 142 -6.53 -10.51 15.60
CA LEU A 142 -7.88 -9.97 15.66
C LEU A 142 -7.98 -8.79 16.63
N MET A 143 -7.33 -8.86 17.78
CA MET A 143 -7.29 -7.77 18.75
C MET A 143 -6.59 -6.54 18.15
N THR A 144 -5.48 -6.74 17.45
CA THR A 144 -4.75 -5.66 16.76
C THR A 144 -5.63 -4.96 15.72
N GLN A 145 -6.32 -5.74 14.88
CA GLN A 145 -7.24 -5.20 13.87
C GLN A 145 -8.39 -4.43 14.53
N TRP A 146 -8.97 -4.98 15.58
CA TRP A 146 -10.05 -4.32 16.30
C TRP A 146 -9.62 -3.00 16.94
N LEU A 147 -8.44 -2.98 17.58
CA LEU A 147 -7.89 -1.76 18.18
C LEU A 147 -7.61 -0.70 17.10
N TYR A 148 -7.00 -1.09 15.98
CA TYR A 148 -6.75 -0.21 14.84
C TYR A 148 -8.04 0.43 14.34
N GLN A 149 -9.06 -0.37 14.03
CA GLN A 149 -10.36 0.11 13.58
C GLN A 149 -11.00 1.06 14.62
N SER A 150 -10.96 0.69 15.91
CA SER A 150 -11.54 1.50 16.98
C SER A 150 -10.85 2.85 17.13
N CYS A 151 -9.52 2.89 17.02
CA CYS A 151 -8.76 4.15 17.07
C CYS A 151 -9.12 5.07 15.89
N LEU A 152 -9.22 4.52 14.69
CA LEU A 152 -9.61 5.30 13.51
C LEU A 152 -11.07 5.75 13.56
N VAL A 153 -11.98 4.93 14.06
CA VAL A 153 -13.37 5.32 14.32
C VAL A 153 -13.41 6.53 15.27
N ALA A 154 -12.67 6.47 16.36
CA ALA A 154 -12.61 7.58 17.33
C ALA A 154 -11.98 8.84 16.72
N LEU A 155 -10.97 8.70 15.86
CA LEU A 155 -10.27 9.81 15.23
C LEU A 155 -11.10 10.49 14.14
N THR A 156 -11.80 9.70 13.34
CA THR A 156 -12.52 10.17 12.14
C THR A 156 -14.00 10.44 12.39
N GLU A 157 -14.54 9.91 13.48
CA GLU A 157 -15.97 9.87 13.82
C GLU A 157 -16.83 9.22 12.73
N PHE A 158 -16.21 8.25 12.02
CA PHE A 158 -16.93 7.32 11.15
C PHE A 158 -17.38 6.11 11.96
N GLU A 159 -18.47 5.48 11.55
CA GLU A 159 -19.03 4.35 12.30
C GLU A 159 -18.39 3.01 11.93
N ALA A 160 -17.80 2.91 10.74
CA ALA A 160 -17.15 1.68 10.28
C ALA A 160 -15.88 2.00 9.47
N ILE A 161 -14.78 1.42 9.94
CA ILE A 161 -13.48 1.44 9.26
C ILE A 161 -13.05 0.00 9.05
N ASN A 162 -12.53 -0.37 7.88
CA ASN A 162 -12.00 -1.70 7.65
C ASN A 162 -10.59 -1.87 8.25
N ALA A 163 -10.07 -3.08 8.26
CA ALA A 163 -8.77 -3.38 8.86
C ALA A 163 -7.61 -2.80 8.03
N SER A 164 -7.63 -2.95 6.69
CA SER A 164 -6.62 -2.37 5.81
C SER A 164 -6.99 -2.51 4.34
N GLN A 165 -6.46 -1.60 3.53
CA GLN A 165 -6.29 -1.71 2.10
C GLN A 165 -4.79 -1.63 1.77
N TYR A 166 -4.39 -1.80 0.52
CA TYR A 166 -2.98 -1.75 0.13
C TYR A 166 -2.35 -0.37 0.37
N ASP A 167 -3.04 0.67 -0.07
CA ASP A 167 -2.64 2.08 0.06
C ASP A 167 -3.84 3.01 -0.15
N ARG A 168 -3.61 4.32 -0.04
CA ARG A 168 -4.65 5.35 -0.22
C ARG A 168 -5.27 5.30 -1.62
N ALA A 169 -4.47 5.14 -2.65
CA ALA A 169 -4.95 5.21 -4.03
C ALA A 169 -5.86 4.02 -4.37
N THR A 170 -5.47 2.81 -3.97
CA THR A 170 -6.33 1.61 -4.13
C THR A 170 -7.57 1.69 -3.24
N ALA A 171 -7.46 2.21 -2.02
CA ALA A 171 -8.62 2.47 -1.17
C ALA A 171 -9.59 3.46 -1.81
N LEU A 172 -9.08 4.47 -2.54
CA LEU A 172 -9.92 5.41 -3.27
C LEU A 172 -10.71 4.70 -4.37
N VAL A 173 -10.09 3.82 -5.15
CA VAL A 173 -10.79 3.02 -6.16
C VAL A 173 -11.92 2.18 -5.54
N GLU A 174 -11.66 1.54 -4.40
CA GLU A 174 -12.69 0.79 -3.66
C GLU A 174 -13.83 1.70 -3.17
N ALA A 175 -13.53 2.93 -2.79
CA ALA A 175 -14.54 3.91 -2.41
C ALA A 175 -15.42 4.30 -3.60
N LEU A 176 -14.85 4.48 -4.81
CA LEU A 176 -15.62 4.76 -6.02
C LEU A 176 -16.56 3.59 -6.37
N HIS A 177 -16.04 2.36 -6.35
CA HIS A 177 -16.87 1.17 -6.56
C HIS A 177 -17.98 1.05 -5.52
N THR A 178 -17.67 1.35 -4.26
CA THR A 178 -18.66 1.34 -3.17
C THR A 178 -19.74 2.40 -3.38
N ALA A 179 -19.38 3.63 -3.73
CA ALA A 179 -20.33 4.71 -4.01
C ALA A 179 -21.28 4.33 -5.17
N ALA A 180 -20.75 3.75 -6.25
CA ALA A 180 -21.55 3.27 -7.37
C ALA A 180 -22.49 2.14 -6.95
N ARG A 181 -22.01 1.17 -6.16
CA ARG A 181 -22.81 0.05 -5.63
C ARG A 181 -23.94 0.53 -4.73
N LEU A 182 -23.69 1.52 -3.87
CA LEU A 182 -24.73 2.13 -3.02
C LEU A 182 -25.86 2.79 -3.84
N SER A 183 -25.58 3.22 -5.07
CA SER A 183 -26.59 3.69 -6.02
C SER A 183 -27.21 2.55 -6.86
N ARG A 184 -26.85 1.30 -6.61
CA ARG A 184 -27.16 0.12 -7.44
C ARG A 184 -26.71 0.29 -8.89
N HIS A 185 -25.53 0.87 -9.07
CA HIS A 185 -24.90 1.20 -10.36
C HIS A 185 -25.76 2.10 -11.29
N LYS A 186 -26.71 2.83 -10.74
CA LYS A 186 -27.47 3.83 -11.49
C LYS A 186 -26.67 5.11 -11.73
N ARG A 187 -25.68 5.36 -10.87
CA ARG A 187 -24.77 6.50 -10.91
C ARG A 187 -23.35 5.96 -10.99
N THR A 188 -22.61 6.34 -12.02
CA THR A 188 -21.27 5.76 -12.30
C THR A 188 -20.22 6.80 -12.64
N HIS A 189 -20.58 8.09 -12.61
CA HIS A 189 -19.67 9.18 -12.92
C HIS A 189 -19.23 9.91 -11.65
N PHE A 190 -17.95 10.29 -11.58
CA PHE A 190 -17.35 10.96 -10.42
C PHE A 190 -16.69 12.27 -10.83
N LEU A 191 -16.68 13.24 -9.92
CA LEU A 191 -15.89 14.44 -10.03
C LEU A 191 -14.76 14.40 -8.99
N LEU A 192 -13.53 14.42 -9.45
CA LEU A 192 -12.34 14.42 -8.63
C LEU A 192 -11.76 15.81 -8.54
N ALA A 193 -11.57 16.34 -7.31
CA ALA A 193 -10.90 17.60 -7.12
C ALA A 193 -9.45 17.54 -7.62
N GLY A 194 -9.01 18.49 -8.41
CA GLY A 194 -7.63 18.56 -8.90
C GLY A 194 -6.58 18.80 -7.82
N SER A 195 -7.03 19.12 -6.59
CA SER A 195 -6.20 19.21 -5.40
C SER A 195 -5.85 17.85 -4.77
N LEU A 196 -6.38 16.72 -5.28
CA LEU A 196 -5.92 15.38 -4.94
C LEU A 196 -4.45 15.19 -5.35
N PHE A 197 -3.79 14.20 -4.78
CA PHE A 197 -2.44 13.84 -5.20
C PHE A 197 -2.47 13.27 -6.63
N PRO A 198 -1.64 13.77 -7.56
CA PRO A 198 -1.66 13.33 -8.96
C PRO A 198 -1.50 11.83 -9.13
N GLN A 199 -0.63 11.20 -8.34
CA GLN A 199 -0.41 9.75 -8.39
C GLN A 199 -1.68 8.96 -8.04
N ASP A 200 -2.50 9.43 -7.09
CA ASP A 200 -3.75 8.78 -6.76
C ASP A 200 -4.71 8.80 -7.96
N VAL A 201 -4.74 9.92 -8.69
CA VAL A 201 -5.57 10.06 -9.90
C VAL A 201 -5.09 9.12 -11.01
N GLU A 202 -3.77 8.96 -11.18
CA GLU A 202 -3.19 8.02 -12.17
C GLU A 202 -3.55 6.56 -11.84
N VAL A 203 -3.51 6.18 -10.56
CA VAL A 203 -3.94 4.84 -10.13
C VAL A 203 -5.43 4.64 -10.36
N VAL A 204 -6.27 5.63 -10.02
CA VAL A 204 -7.71 5.60 -10.32
C VAL A 204 -7.94 5.42 -11.82
N GLN A 205 -7.26 6.18 -12.67
CA GLN A 205 -7.37 6.07 -14.11
C GLN A 205 -7.00 4.67 -14.60
N THR A 206 -5.92 4.10 -14.08
CA THR A 206 -5.44 2.77 -14.48
C THR A 206 -6.44 1.68 -14.08
N LEU A 207 -6.93 1.71 -12.85
CA LEU A 207 -7.78 0.64 -12.31
C LEU A 207 -9.24 0.73 -12.78
N LEU A 208 -9.67 1.88 -13.31
CA LEU A 208 -11.03 2.05 -13.84
C LEU A 208 -11.14 1.78 -15.34
N GLN A 209 -10.03 1.55 -16.08
CA GLN A 209 -10.02 1.46 -17.54
C GLN A 209 -11.05 0.48 -18.12
N ASP A 210 -11.21 -0.68 -17.50
CA ASP A 210 -12.10 -1.75 -17.97
C ASP A 210 -13.38 -1.85 -17.14
N THR A 211 -13.77 -0.76 -16.49
CA THR A 211 -14.98 -0.72 -15.65
C THR A 211 -16.06 0.20 -16.27
N LEU A 212 -17.24 0.20 -15.68
CA LEU A 212 -18.32 1.12 -16.05
C LEU A 212 -18.17 2.51 -15.39
N LEU A 213 -17.20 2.68 -14.49
CA LEU A 213 -17.00 3.92 -13.78
C LEU A 213 -16.21 4.91 -14.63
N THR A 214 -16.62 6.16 -14.59
CA THR A 214 -15.96 7.27 -15.28
C THR A 214 -15.74 8.44 -14.33
N PHE A 215 -14.77 9.28 -14.63
CA PHE A 215 -14.54 10.48 -13.84
C PHE A 215 -14.01 11.63 -14.68
N ASP A 216 -14.21 12.84 -14.20
CA ASP A 216 -13.56 14.07 -14.65
C ASP A 216 -12.78 14.68 -13.48
N VAL A 217 -11.63 15.29 -13.79
CA VAL A 217 -10.84 16.04 -12.82
C VAL A 217 -11.20 17.52 -12.93
N VAL A 218 -11.71 18.09 -11.84
CA VAL A 218 -12.03 19.51 -11.75
C VAL A 218 -10.77 20.28 -11.36
N PRO A 219 -10.32 21.28 -12.16
CA PRO A 219 -9.06 21.95 -11.92
C PRO A 219 -9.01 22.67 -10.56
N ILE A 220 -7.80 22.90 -10.08
CA ILE A 220 -7.58 23.81 -8.93
C ILE A 220 -7.74 25.26 -9.35
N ASP A 221 -8.17 26.09 -8.41
CA ASP A 221 -8.09 27.53 -8.52
C ASP A 221 -6.66 27.99 -8.20
N ALA A 222 -5.98 28.54 -9.19
CA ALA A 222 -4.60 28.97 -9.08
C ALA A 222 -4.39 30.09 -8.03
N ALA A 223 -5.46 30.79 -7.62
CA ALA A 223 -5.36 31.87 -6.64
C ALA A 223 -5.24 31.37 -5.20
N ASN A 224 -5.81 30.20 -4.90
CA ASN A 224 -5.88 29.67 -3.52
C ASN A 224 -5.38 28.22 -3.37
N GLY A 225 -5.15 27.50 -4.48
CA GLY A 225 -4.64 26.13 -4.45
C GLY A 225 -5.66 25.05 -4.07
N THR A 226 -6.94 25.40 -3.97
CA THR A 226 -8.06 24.50 -3.71
C THR A 226 -8.83 24.21 -5.00
N VAL A 227 -9.79 23.27 -4.95
CA VAL A 227 -10.62 22.99 -6.13
C VAL A 227 -11.37 24.25 -6.60
N ALA A 228 -11.43 24.47 -7.92
CA ALA A 228 -12.17 25.58 -8.52
C ALA A 228 -13.68 25.36 -8.33
N LEU A 229 -14.21 25.86 -7.23
CA LEU A 229 -15.54 25.57 -6.73
C LEU A 229 -16.66 25.89 -7.73
N ALA A 230 -16.57 27.04 -8.41
CA ALA A 230 -17.56 27.41 -9.43
C ALA A 230 -17.58 26.42 -10.62
N ALA A 231 -16.41 25.89 -11.00
CA ALA A 231 -16.31 24.86 -12.03
C ALA A 231 -16.90 23.54 -11.54
N LEU A 232 -16.62 23.17 -10.28
CA LEU A 232 -17.16 21.96 -9.65
C LEU A 232 -18.70 22.01 -9.58
N GLU A 233 -19.27 23.13 -9.13
CA GLU A 233 -20.72 23.35 -9.07
C GLU A 233 -21.38 23.22 -10.46
N ALA A 234 -20.77 23.84 -11.48
CA ALA A 234 -21.26 23.78 -12.85
C ALA A 234 -21.20 22.34 -13.42
N GLN A 235 -20.08 21.64 -13.21
CA GLN A 235 -19.92 20.26 -13.66
C GLN A 235 -20.85 19.28 -12.90
N ALA A 236 -21.01 19.46 -11.60
CA ALA A 236 -21.93 18.65 -10.80
C ALA A 236 -23.38 18.79 -11.28
N ALA A 237 -23.81 20.02 -11.57
CA ALA A 237 -25.13 20.28 -12.16
C ALA A 237 -25.29 19.65 -13.56
N ALA A 238 -24.24 19.70 -14.40
CA ALA A 238 -24.26 19.11 -15.75
C ALA A 238 -24.28 17.58 -15.72
N CYS A 239 -23.67 16.93 -14.72
CA CYS A 239 -23.71 15.48 -14.55
C CYS A 239 -25.11 14.97 -14.18
N GLY A 240 -25.86 15.73 -13.40
CA GLY A 240 -27.22 15.36 -12.96
C GLY A 240 -27.26 13.96 -12.32
N ASP A 241 -28.21 13.15 -12.77
CA ASP A 241 -28.41 11.79 -12.21
C ASP A 241 -27.28 10.79 -12.50
N ARG A 242 -26.28 11.13 -13.31
CA ARG A 242 -25.10 10.27 -13.53
C ARG A 242 -24.10 10.40 -12.41
N LEU A 243 -24.10 11.51 -11.64
CA LEU A 243 -23.10 11.79 -10.61
C LEU A 243 -23.22 10.83 -9.43
N ALA A 244 -22.24 9.95 -9.27
CA ALA A 244 -22.14 9.00 -8.17
C ALA A 244 -21.49 9.60 -6.93
N GLY A 245 -20.46 10.44 -7.11
CA GLY A 245 -19.75 11.05 -6.00
C GLY A 245 -18.88 12.23 -6.40
N ILE A 246 -18.55 13.05 -5.40
CA ILE A 246 -17.53 14.10 -5.46
C ILE A 246 -16.40 13.66 -4.54
N VAL A 247 -15.19 13.61 -5.07
CA VAL A 247 -13.98 13.19 -4.36
C VAL A 247 -13.10 14.40 -4.09
N PHE A 248 -12.74 14.62 -2.85
CA PHE A 248 -11.90 15.75 -2.46
C PHE A 248 -11.00 15.41 -1.29
N PRO A 249 -9.79 15.98 -1.20
CA PRO A 249 -8.95 15.85 -0.02
C PRO A 249 -9.39 16.83 1.07
N GLN A 250 -9.10 16.53 2.33
CA GLN A 250 -9.21 17.55 3.38
C GLN A 250 -8.04 18.53 3.29
N VAL A 251 -6.85 18.02 3.01
CA VAL A 251 -5.64 18.78 2.73
C VAL A 251 -5.15 18.38 1.35
N GLY A 252 -5.11 19.31 0.42
CA GLY A 252 -4.70 19.06 -0.95
C GLY A 252 -3.19 18.82 -1.12
N SER A 253 -2.80 18.37 -2.30
CA SER A 253 -1.39 18.10 -2.66
C SER A 253 -0.46 19.32 -2.53
N LEU A 254 -1.02 20.52 -2.58
CA LEU A 254 -0.31 21.77 -2.38
C LEU A 254 -0.30 22.24 -0.90
N GLY A 255 -0.84 21.44 0.04
CA GLY A 255 -0.93 21.78 1.45
C GLY A 255 -2.07 22.75 1.80
N CYS A 256 -2.95 23.07 0.85
CA CYS A 256 -4.10 23.93 1.06
C CYS A 256 -5.27 23.14 1.63
N LEU A 257 -6.03 23.78 2.53
CA LEU A 257 -7.25 23.21 3.12
C LEU A 257 -8.44 23.43 2.19
N GLU A 258 -9.17 22.36 1.89
CA GLU A 258 -10.45 22.47 1.19
C GLU A 258 -11.58 22.93 2.12
N ASP A 259 -12.59 23.58 1.54
CA ASP A 259 -13.87 23.86 2.24
C ASP A 259 -14.71 22.58 2.28
N VAL A 260 -14.31 21.66 3.16
CA VAL A 260 -14.90 20.33 3.27
C VAL A 260 -16.39 20.32 3.57
N ASP A 261 -16.88 21.38 4.26
CA ASP A 261 -18.30 21.50 4.56
C ASP A 261 -19.10 21.83 3.30
N ARG A 262 -18.64 22.77 2.51
CA ARG A 262 -19.28 23.15 1.25
C ARG A 262 -19.24 22.03 0.21
N LEU A 263 -18.11 21.32 0.12
CA LEU A 263 -17.95 20.20 -0.80
C LEU A 263 -18.86 19.02 -0.43
N THR A 264 -19.00 18.73 0.85
CA THR A 264 -19.92 17.70 1.36
C THR A 264 -21.37 18.09 1.07
N ASP A 265 -21.76 19.33 1.39
CA ASP A 265 -23.10 19.85 1.13
C ASP A 265 -23.45 19.82 -0.37
N LEU A 266 -22.47 20.18 -1.23
CA LEU A 266 -22.64 20.13 -2.68
C LEU A 266 -22.90 18.70 -3.18
N ALA A 267 -22.12 17.73 -2.72
CA ALA A 267 -22.31 16.32 -3.07
C ALA A 267 -23.72 15.86 -2.67
N HIS A 268 -24.12 16.13 -1.44
CA HIS A 268 -25.44 15.74 -0.94
C HIS A 268 -26.59 16.45 -1.66
N ALA A 269 -26.46 17.73 -2.01
CA ALA A 269 -27.46 18.48 -2.77
C ALA A 269 -27.70 17.88 -4.17
N GLN A 270 -26.68 17.24 -4.77
CA GLN A 270 -26.77 16.50 -6.03
C GLN A 270 -27.23 15.04 -5.84
N GLY A 271 -27.49 14.61 -4.61
CA GLY A 271 -27.76 13.22 -4.29
C GLY A 271 -26.60 12.27 -4.57
N ALA A 272 -25.38 12.83 -4.65
CA ALA A 272 -24.13 12.12 -4.86
C ALA A 272 -23.44 11.85 -3.50
N LYS A 273 -22.42 10.98 -3.50
CA LYS A 273 -21.64 10.64 -2.32
C LYS A 273 -20.48 11.61 -2.13
N ALA A 274 -20.28 12.09 -0.91
CA ALA A 274 -19.08 12.80 -0.51
C ALA A 274 -17.99 11.77 -0.14
N VAL A 275 -16.92 11.70 -0.94
CA VAL A 275 -15.78 10.81 -0.75
C VAL A 275 -14.58 11.67 -0.36
N VAL A 276 -14.10 11.53 0.87
CA VAL A 276 -13.00 12.36 1.38
C VAL A 276 -11.69 11.58 1.49
N VAL A 277 -10.60 12.23 1.08
CA VAL A 277 -9.24 11.76 1.30
C VAL A 277 -8.64 12.49 2.50
N ILE A 278 -8.22 11.73 3.51
CA ILE A 278 -7.70 12.27 4.78
C ILE A 278 -6.25 11.89 5.04
N ASP A 279 -5.61 12.67 5.88
CA ASP A 279 -4.34 12.33 6.53
C ASP A 279 -4.60 12.12 8.03
N PRO A 280 -4.48 10.88 8.54
CA PRO A 280 -4.79 10.58 9.94
C PRO A 280 -3.85 11.26 10.93
N MET A 281 -2.60 11.58 10.51
CA MET A 281 -1.64 12.29 11.35
C MET A 281 -2.09 13.72 11.61
N LEU A 282 -2.65 14.40 10.59
CA LEU A 282 -3.16 15.75 10.74
C LEU A 282 -4.44 15.80 11.57
N LEU A 283 -5.31 14.79 11.43
CA LEU A 283 -6.49 14.66 12.29
C LEU A 283 -6.10 14.44 13.76
N ALA A 284 -5.05 13.66 14.04
CA ALA A 284 -4.59 13.36 15.39
C ALA A 284 -4.13 14.59 16.16
N THR A 285 -3.78 15.68 15.49
CA THR A 285 -3.45 16.96 16.17
C THR A 285 -4.64 17.65 16.83
N GLY A 286 -5.87 17.25 16.47
CA GLY A 286 -7.10 17.93 16.87
C GLY A 286 -7.32 19.28 16.20
N GLY A 287 -6.44 19.64 15.23
CA GLY A 287 -6.53 20.93 14.50
C GLY A 287 -7.48 20.89 13.31
N LEU A 288 -7.87 19.71 12.85
CA LEU A 288 -8.78 19.55 11.73
C LEU A 288 -10.12 18.93 12.15
N LYS A 289 -11.17 19.33 11.46
CA LYS A 289 -12.50 18.78 11.68
C LYS A 289 -12.54 17.31 11.26
N PRO A 290 -13.05 16.40 12.10
CA PRO A 290 -13.17 15.00 11.72
C PRO A 290 -14.20 14.82 10.58
N PRO A 291 -13.95 13.92 9.61
CA PRO A 291 -14.80 13.74 8.44
C PRO A 291 -16.22 13.27 8.78
N GLY A 292 -16.43 12.65 9.92
CA GLY A 292 -17.75 12.30 10.42
C GLY A 292 -18.64 13.52 10.74
N ARG A 293 -18.06 14.73 10.79
CA ARG A 293 -18.79 15.99 11.03
C ARG A 293 -18.81 16.94 9.85
N PHE A 294 -18.33 16.54 8.68
CA PHE A 294 -18.34 17.42 7.50
C PHE A 294 -19.77 17.83 7.11
N GLY A 295 -19.86 18.93 6.37
CA GLY A 295 -21.12 19.59 6.07
C GLY A 295 -21.51 20.61 7.16
N ARG A 296 -22.25 21.64 6.77
CA ARG A 296 -22.63 22.75 7.66
C ARG A 296 -23.51 22.30 8.82
N GLU A 297 -24.33 21.26 8.59
CA GLU A 297 -25.18 20.66 9.61
C GLU A 297 -24.51 19.46 10.31
N GLY A 298 -23.25 19.15 9.95
CA GLY A 298 -22.49 18.05 10.57
C GLY A 298 -22.97 16.67 10.17
N GLN A 299 -23.58 16.51 8.98
CA GLN A 299 -24.06 15.23 8.50
C GLN A 299 -22.94 14.24 8.12
N GLY A 300 -21.72 14.73 7.94
CA GLY A 300 -20.50 13.96 7.64
C GLY A 300 -20.36 13.56 6.18
N ALA A 301 -19.13 13.24 5.76
CA ALA A 301 -18.88 12.60 4.48
C ALA A 301 -19.45 11.16 4.47
N ASP A 302 -19.70 10.61 3.28
CA ASP A 302 -20.26 9.24 3.13
C ASP A 302 -19.18 8.17 3.18
N LEU A 303 -18.04 8.42 2.52
CA LEU A 303 -16.91 7.52 2.40
C LEU A 303 -15.63 8.28 2.73
N LEU A 304 -14.70 7.59 3.37
CA LEU A 304 -13.38 8.14 3.63
C LEU A 304 -12.29 7.17 3.20
N VAL A 305 -11.20 7.72 2.69
CA VAL A 305 -9.97 6.99 2.42
C VAL A 305 -8.78 7.79 2.93
N GLY A 306 -7.65 7.12 3.14
CA GLY A 306 -6.43 7.76 3.61
C GLY A 306 -5.23 6.84 3.56
N GLU A 307 -4.05 7.38 3.91
CA GLU A 307 -2.82 6.62 4.04
C GLU A 307 -2.43 6.50 5.52
N GLY A 308 -2.37 5.28 6.01
CA GLY A 308 -2.01 4.98 7.39
C GLY A 308 -0.53 4.61 7.59
N GLN A 309 0.24 4.43 6.53
CA GLN A 309 1.67 4.09 6.63
C GLN A 309 2.43 5.01 7.60
N PRO A 310 2.26 6.35 7.57
CA PRO A 310 2.98 7.25 8.46
C PRO A 310 2.73 7.04 9.94
N LEU A 311 1.66 6.34 10.33
CA LEU A 311 1.37 6.02 11.73
C LEU A 311 2.39 5.06 12.33
N ALA A 312 3.01 4.18 11.52
CA ALA A 312 3.81 3.07 12.02
C ALA A 312 5.02 2.68 11.16
N ILE A 313 5.07 3.02 9.90
CA ILE A 313 6.07 2.51 8.95
C ILE A 313 6.82 3.69 8.33
N ALA A 314 8.14 3.74 8.55
CA ALA A 314 9.01 4.69 7.88
C ALA A 314 9.04 4.47 6.35
N PRO A 315 9.43 5.46 5.53
CA PRO A 315 9.62 5.27 4.09
C PRO A 315 10.56 4.10 3.80
N HIS A 316 10.16 3.19 2.92
CA HIS A 316 10.86 1.94 2.65
C HIS A 316 10.87 1.53 1.16
N PHE A 317 11.03 2.51 0.27
CA PHE A 317 11.29 2.30 -1.16
C PHE A 317 10.21 1.46 -1.89
N GLY A 318 8.95 1.73 -1.63
CA GLY A 318 7.83 1.03 -2.28
C GLY A 318 7.42 -0.28 -1.62
N GLY A 319 7.79 -0.49 -0.36
CA GLY A 319 7.22 -1.56 0.46
C GLY A 319 5.74 -1.32 0.79
N PRO A 320 5.13 -2.14 1.65
CA PRO A 320 3.70 -2.08 1.92
C PRO A 320 3.26 -0.74 2.51
N GLY A 321 2.16 -0.20 1.98
CA GLY A 321 1.39 0.88 2.57
C GLY A 321 0.34 0.37 3.55
N LEU A 322 -0.57 1.25 3.94
CA LEU A 322 -1.72 0.93 4.79
C LEU A 322 -2.90 1.82 4.39
N GLY A 323 -3.65 1.41 3.38
CA GLY A 323 -4.84 2.15 2.96
C GLY A 323 -5.93 2.10 4.03
N ILE A 324 -6.42 3.28 4.38
CA ILE A 324 -7.57 3.45 5.25
C ILE A 324 -8.81 3.54 4.37
N PHE A 325 -9.86 2.82 4.75
CA PHE A 325 -11.15 2.86 4.09
C PHE A 325 -12.27 2.85 5.14
N GLY A 326 -13.16 3.81 5.06
CA GLY A 326 -14.28 3.93 5.98
C GLY A 326 -15.59 4.28 5.28
N VAL A 327 -16.68 3.83 5.88
CA VAL A 327 -18.05 4.10 5.42
C VAL A 327 -18.92 4.59 6.56
N ARG A 328 -19.89 5.44 6.24
CA ARG A 328 -20.95 5.80 7.17
C ARG A 328 -21.93 4.64 7.33
N PHE A 329 -22.24 4.31 8.57
CA PHE A 329 -23.26 3.31 8.82
C PHE A 329 -24.65 3.87 8.50
N ASN A 330 -25.29 3.28 7.52
CA ASN A 330 -26.67 3.60 7.20
C ASN A 330 -27.50 2.31 7.25
N ARG A 331 -28.60 2.34 8.01
CA ARG A 331 -29.50 1.17 8.11
C ARG A 331 -30.07 0.73 6.76
N THR A 332 -30.21 1.68 5.82
CA THR A 332 -30.69 1.43 4.46
C THR A 332 -29.68 0.66 3.62
N HIS A 333 -28.39 0.77 3.94
CA HIS A 333 -27.28 0.15 3.23
C HIS A 333 -26.57 -0.94 4.05
N LYS A 334 -27.25 -1.47 5.06
CA LYS A 334 -26.67 -2.48 5.98
C LYS A 334 -26.19 -3.74 5.27
N GLN A 335 -26.67 -4.03 4.06
CA GLN A 335 -26.32 -5.22 3.28
C GLN A 335 -25.30 -4.94 2.17
N ASP A 336 -24.94 -3.70 1.96
CA ASP A 336 -23.94 -3.24 0.97
C ASP A 336 -22.57 -3.03 1.62
#